data_644e28667d0e3003deda3f57fde6a115
#
_entry.id   644e28667d0e3003deda3f57fde6a115
#
_cell.length_a   1.000
_cell.length_b   1.000
_cell.length_c   1.000
_cell.angle_alpha   90.00
_cell.angle_beta   90.00
_cell.angle_gamma   90.00
#
_symmetry.space_group_name_H-M   'P 1'
#
loop_
_entity.id
_entity.type
_entity.pdbx_description
1 polymer ?
#
loop_
_entity_poly.entity_id
_entity_poly.type
_entity_poly.pdbx_seq_one_letter_code
_entity_poly.pdbx_strand_id
1 'polypeptide(L)'
;MDKYNHRDRIEMIIAGEKPDRFAGSVWRHFFHKENNARGTAEAMIDFQKMFDWDFIKINPRADYHVEDWGMKQKWSRDEFKKHEKIEFPIKNIQDWKKIDVLPLSSKALAEHLKVVSLIKKGVGKEVPILMTMFTPLAIAGRMVPDRKMLVAHLREEPELIHAVLDRIAETFSKYATELRNAGADGLFFATTQWASEDMITWEKYQ
;
A
#
# COMPACT_ATOMS: atom_id res chain seq x y z
N MET A 1 -14.54 -14.39 -27.82
CA MET A 1 -13.08 -14.07 -27.80
C MET A 1 -12.96 -12.58 -27.48
N ASP A 2 -12.12 -12.21 -26.55
CA ASP A 2 -11.83 -10.82 -26.26
C ASP A 2 -11.16 -10.16 -27.47
N LYS A 3 -11.61 -8.97 -27.80
CA LYS A 3 -11.10 -8.21 -28.96
C LYS A 3 -9.80 -7.48 -28.63
N TYR A 4 -9.64 -7.12 -27.38
CA TYR A 4 -8.52 -6.33 -26.86
C TYR A 4 -7.79 -7.10 -25.76
N ASN A 5 -6.49 -6.88 -25.61
CA ASN A 5 -5.74 -7.33 -24.45
C ASN A 5 -6.11 -6.53 -23.20
N HIS A 6 -5.62 -6.90 -22.03
CA HIS A 6 -5.95 -6.25 -20.76
C HIS A 6 -5.57 -4.77 -20.75
N ARG A 7 -4.37 -4.43 -21.23
CA ARG A 7 -3.86 -3.06 -21.27
C ARG A 7 -4.69 -2.19 -22.18
N ASP A 8 -4.92 -2.61 -23.41
CA ASP A 8 -5.71 -1.85 -24.39
C ASP A 8 -7.10 -1.54 -23.82
N ARG A 9 -7.72 -2.51 -23.17
CA ARG A 9 -9.04 -2.34 -22.53
C ARG A 9 -9.03 -1.28 -21.44
N ILE A 10 -8.02 -1.28 -20.56
CA ILE A 10 -7.86 -0.28 -19.50
C ILE A 10 -7.55 1.11 -20.10
N GLU A 11 -6.69 1.20 -21.12
CA GLU A 11 -6.34 2.45 -21.77
C GLU A 11 -7.55 3.06 -22.51
N MET A 12 -8.37 2.26 -23.17
CA MET A 12 -9.65 2.71 -23.75
C MET A 12 -10.59 3.30 -22.69
N ILE A 13 -10.72 2.64 -21.54
CA ILE A 13 -11.58 3.13 -20.44
C ILE A 13 -11.05 4.48 -19.92
N ILE A 14 -9.75 4.61 -19.74
CA ILE A 14 -9.10 5.87 -19.30
C ILE A 14 -9.33 6.98 -20.34
N ALA A 15 -9.29 6.64 -21.62
CA ALA A 15 -9.58 7.57 -22.73
C ALA A 15 -11.07 7.92 -22.88
N GLY A 16 -11.97 7.31 -22.09
CA GLY A 16 -13.43 7.48 -22.24
C GLY A 16 -14.02 6.73 -23.43
N GLU A 17 -13.29 5.79 -24.01
CA GLU A 17 -13.73 4.97 -25.13
C GLU A 17 -14.47 3.72 -24.63
N LYS A 18 -15.29 3.13 -25.51
CA LYS A 18 -16.06 1.93 -25.19
C LYS A 18 -15.26 0.66 -25.48
N PRO A 19 -14.83 -0.10 -24.44
CA PRO A 19 -14.16 -1.37 -24.64
C PRO A 19 -15.14 -2.47 -25.09
N ASP A 20 -14.58 -3.65 -25.38
CA ASP A 20 -15.36 -4.85 -25.76
C ASP A 20 -16.20 -5.42 -24.60
N ARG A 21 -15.71 -5.27 -23.35
CA ARG A 21 -16.40 -5.64 -22.11
C ARG A 21 -15.97 -4.75 -20.95
N PHE A 22 -16.65 -4.83 -19.82
CA PHE A 22 -16.19 -4.20 -18.58
C PHE A 22 -14.86 -4.79 -18.14
N ALA A 23 -13.94 -3.93 -17.72
CA ALA A 23 -12.71 -4.36 -17.07
C ALA A 23 -12.98 -4.67 -15.60
N GLY A 24 -12.34 -5.72 -15.10
CA GLY A 24 -12.50 -6.14 -13.72
C GLY A 24 -11.19 -6.64 -13.10
N SER A 25 -11.06 -6.45 -11.80
CA SER A 25 -10.00 -7.06 -10.99
C SER A 25 -10.49 -7.30 -9.58
N VAL A 26 -9.95 -8.34 -8.96
CA VAL A 26 -10.15 -8.64 -7.55
C VAL A 26 -8.80 -8.84 -6.90
N TRP A 27 -8.71 -8.58 -5.62
CA TRP A 27 -7.47 -8.71 -4.85
C TRP A 27 -7.74 -9.29 -3.47
N ARG A 28 -6.75 -9.96 -2.91
CA ARG A 28 -6.77 -10.51 -1.56
C ARG A 28 -5.37 -10.50 -0.94
N HIS A 29 -5.30 -10.73 0.35
CA HIS A 29 -4.06 -11.10 1.02
C HIS A 29 -3.76 -12.59 0.84
N PHE A 30 -2.46 -12.89 0.75
CA PHE A 30 -1.91 -14.26 0.75
C PHE A 30 -1.01 -14.40 1.98
N PHE A 31 -1.59 -14.30 3.17
CA PHE A 31 -0.88 -14.15 4.43
C PHE A 31 0.26 -15.16 4.64
N HIS A 32 0.08 -16.40 4.18
CA HIS A 32 1.11 -17.44 4.27
C HIS A 32 2.28 -17.25 3.30
N LYS A 33 2.18 -16.38 2.28
CA LYS A 33 3.19 -16.14 1.25
C LYS A 33 3.76 -14.72 1.26
N GLU A 34 3.09 -13.75 1.89
CA GLU A 34 3.48 -12.34 1.82
C GLU A 34 4.59 -11.92 2.81
N ASN A 35 5.32 -12.89 3.36
CA ASN A 35 6.46 -12.67 4.24
C ASN A 35 7.78 -12.39 3.50
N ASN A 36 7.79 -12.50 2.17
CA ASN A 36 8.92 -12.17 1.31
C ASN A 36 8.47 -11.80 -0.10
N ALA A 37 9.35 -11.09 -0.83
CA ALA A 37 9.04 -10.56 -2.15
C ALA A 37 8.65 -11.64 -3.17
N ARG A 38 9.33 -12.79 -3.17
CA ARG A 38 9.09 -13.85 -4.14
C ARG A 38 7.72 -14.50 -3.92
N GLY A 39 7.42 -14.91 -2.69
CA GLY A 39 6.13 -15.50 -2.34
C GLY A 39 4.95 -14.58 -2.63
N THR A 40 5.09 -13.28 -2.31
CA THR A 40 4.09 -12.26 -2.63
C THR A 40 3.85 -12.16 -4.13
N ALA A 41 4.93 -12.05 -4.92
CA ALA A 41 4.83 -11.90 -6.36
C ALA A 41 4.24 -13.14 -7.05
N GLU A 42 4.72 -14.32 -6.71
CA GLU A 42 4.23 -15.59 -7.25
C GLU A 42 2.73 -15.77 -6.99
N ALA A 43 2.27 -15.53 -5.75
CA ALA A 43 0.86 -15.64 -5.39
C ALA A 43 -0.04 -14.69 -6.21
N MET A 44 0.40 -13.47 -6.46
CA MET A 44 -0.37 -12.49 -7.24
C MET A 44 -0.37 -12.79 -8.73
N ILE A 45 0.76 -13.28 -9.28
CA ILE A 45 0.86 -13.71 -10.66
C ILE A 45 -0.05 -14.92 -10.92
N ASP A 46 0.00 -15.92 -10.03
CA ASP A 46 -0.83 -17.13 -10.15
C ASP A 46 -2.32 -16.77 -10.05
N PHE A 47 -2.68 -15.86 -9.14
CA PHE A 47 -4.05 -15.40 -8.98
C PHE A 47 -4.56 -14.63 -10.21
N GLN A 48 -3.75 -13.76 -10.80
CA GLN A 48 -4.09 -13.08 -12.04
C GLN A 48 -4.29 -14.07 -13.18
N LYS A 49 -3.36 -15.02 -13.37
CA LYS A 49 -3.44 -16.02 -14.43
C LYS A 49 -4.62 -16.97 -14.28
N MET A 50 -4.97 -17.34 -13.04
CA MET A 50 -6.08 -18.25 -12.75
C MET A 50 -7.43 -17.65 -13.12
N PHE A 51 -7.62 -16.36 -12.92
CA PHE A 51 -8.89 -15.66 -13.11
C PHE A 51 -8.90 -14.70 -14.30
N ASP A 52 -7.76 -14.50 -14.95
CA ASP A 52 -7.58 -13.61 -16.10
C ASP A 52 -8.04 -12.17 -15.86
N TRP A 53 -7.67 -11.60 -14.68
CA TRP A 53 -8.02 -10.23 -14.31
C TRP A 53 -7.41 -9.20 -15.26
N ASP A 54 -8.14 -8.12 -15.54
CA ASP A 54 -7.68 -7.08 -16.45
C ASP A 54 -6.52 -6.22 -15.91
N PHE A 55 -6.32 -6.20 -14.60
CA PHE A 55 -5.15 -5.58 -13.98
C PHE A 55 -4.83 -6.24 -12.64
N ILE A 56 -3.61 -6.10 -12.20
CA ILE A 56 -3.19 -6.49 -10.85
C ILE A 56 -3.22 -5.27 -9.96
N LYS A 57 -4.08 -5.27 -8.94
CA LYS A 57 -3.91 -4.42 -7.78
C LYS A 57 -3.05 -5.17 -6.77
N ILE A 58 -1.78 -4.78 -6.63
CA ILE A 58 -0.90 -5.36 -5.63
C ILE A 58 -1.47 -5.05 -4.25
N ASN A 59 -1.82 -6.11 -3.51
CA ASN A 59 -2.25 -6.03 -2.13
C ASN A 59 -1.08 -6.46 -1.24
N PRO A 60 -0.18 -5.54 -0.88
CA PRO A 60 1.03 -5.87 -0.15
C PRO A 60 0.71 -6.29 1.27
N ARG A 61 1.67 -6.81 1.97
CA ARG A 61 1.64 -7.02 3.42
C ARG A 61 1.08 -5.78 4.13
N ALA A 62 0.04 -5.96 4.96
CA ALA A 62 -0.83 -4.86 5.40
C ALA A 62 -0.13 -3.66 6.05
N ASP A 63 0.97 -3.89 6.74
CA ASP A 63 1.69 -2.87 7.50
C ASP A 63 3.12 -2.62 6.98
N TYR A 64 3.45 -3.03 5.74
CA TYR A 64 4.78 -2.89 5.13
C TYR A 64 5.32 -1.45 5.23
N HIS A 65 4.46 -0.48 5.08
CA HIS A 65 4.78 0.94 5.04
C HIS A 65 5.15 1.54 6.40
N VAL A 66 5.01 0.79 7.49
CA VAL A 66 5.42 1.22 8.85
C VAL A 66 6.46 0.30 9.50
N GLU A 67 6.82 -0.81 8.83
CA GLU A 67 7.80 -1.76 9.35
C GLU A 67 9.18 -1.12 9.55
N ASP A 68 9.61 -0.29 8.61
CA ASP A 68 10.93 0.34 8.66
C ASP A 68 11.02 1.45 9.73
N TRP A 69 9.89 1.92 10.29
CA TRP A 69 9.82 2.74 11.49
C TRP A 69 9.69 1.95 12.79
N GLY A 70 9.79 0.60 12.73
CA GLY A 70 9.86 -0.25 13.90
C GLY A 70 8.59 -1.05 14.23
N MET A 71 7.58 -1.08 13.35
CA MET A 71 6.47 -2.01 13.48
C MET A 71 7.00 -3.45 13.42
N LYS A 72 6.59 -4.29 14.38
CA LYS A 72 6.91 -5.72 14.37
C LYS A 72 5.66 -6.57 14.28
N GLN A 73 5.74 -7.62 13.48
CA GLN A 73 4.68 -8.58 13.24
C GLN A 73 5.19 -10.01 13.42
N LYS A 74 4.31 -10.87 13.90
CA LYS A 74 4.48 -12.32 13.83
C LYS A 74 3.79 -12.81 12.56
N TRP A 75 4.57 -13.42 11.70
CA TRP A 75 4.08 -13.92 10.42
C TRP A 75 3.08 -15.06 10.59
N SER A 76 1.94 -14.92 9.93
CA SER A 76 0.99 -16.01 9.80
C SER A 76 1.51 -17.06 8.82
N ARG A 77 1.26 -18.33 9.12
CA ARG A 77 1.44 -19.45 8.19
C ARG A 77 0.11 -19.92 7.59
N ASP A 78 -0.98 -19.33 8.06
CA ASP A 78 -2.33 -19.63 7.60
C ASP A 78 -2.72 -18.67 6.48
N GLU A 79 -3.32 -19.19 5.43
CA GLU A 79 -3.72 -18.42 4.24
C GLU A 79 -4.77 -17.34 4.55
N PHE A 80 -5.63 -17.57 5.52
CA PHE A 80 -6.79 -16.72 5.83
C PHE A 80 -6.61 -15.90 7.10
N LYS A 81 -5.55 -16.15 7.86
CA LYS A 81 -5.31 -15.48 9.14
C LYS A 81 -4.28 -14.37 8.98
N LYS A 82 -4.66 -13.16 9.37
CA LYS A 82 -3.77 -11.98 9.37
C LYS A 82 -2.54 -12.19 10.24
N HIS A 83 -1.46 -11.48 9.91
CA HIS A 83 -0.30 -11.33 10.77
C HIS A 83 -0.69 -10.67 12.10
N GLU A 84 -0.07 -11.11 13.17
CA GLU A 84 -0.26 -10.55 14.51
C GLU A 84 0.69 -9.37 14.71
N LYS A 85 0.15 -8.21 15.08
CA LYS A 85 0.97 -7.04 15.44
C LYS A 85 1.54 -7.23 16.84
N ILE A 86 2.87 -7.15 16.97
CA ILE A 86 3.57 -7.39 18.24
C ILE A 86 4.02 -6.07 18.87
N GLU A 87 4.54 -5.16 18.06
CA GLU A 87 5.11 -3.92 18.55
C GLU A 87 4.77 -2.75 17.61
N PHE A 88 4.36 -1.64 18.19
CA PHE A 88 4.07 -0.40 17.49
C PHE A 88 5.21 0.60 17.70
N PRO A 89 5.59 1.39 16.68
CA PRO A 89 6.64 2.39 16.81
C PRO A 89 6.28 3.50 17.79
N ILE A 90 4.99 3.83 17.93
CA ILE A 90 4.51 4.91 18.79
C ILE A 90 3.82 4.32 20.01
N LYS A 91 4.40 4.54 21.19
CA LYS A 91 3.88 4.15 22.50
C LYS A 91 3.45 5.36 23.34
N ASN A 92 4.02 6.54 23.04
CA ASN A 92 3.69 7.83 23.65
C ASN A 92 3.96 8.97 22.66
N ILE A 93 3.53 10.19 23.01
CA ILE A 93 3.61 11.35 22.12
C ILE A 93 5.07 11.73 21.74
N GLN A 94 6.06 11.49 22.59
CA GLN A 94 7.45 11.82 22.30
C GLN A 94 8.07 10.87 21.25
N ASP A 95 7.50 9.69 21.04
CA ASP A 95 8.01 8.74 20.04
C ASP A 95 7.85 9.27 18.61
N TRP A 96 6.88 10.19 18.37
CA TRP A 96 6.72 10.83 17.06
C TRP A 96 7.97 11.59 16.60
N LYS A 97 8.78 12.11 17.53
CA LYS A 97 10.03 12.80 17.22
C LYS A 97 11.09 11.92 16.55
N LYS A 98 10.94 10.59 16.66
CA LYS A 98 11.83 9.58 16.07
C LYS A 98 11.44 9.22 14.63
N ILE A 99 10.27 9.64 14.19
CA ILE A 99 9.79 9.37 12.83
C ILE A 99 10.46 10.36 11.89
N ASP A 100 11.31 9.87 11.03
CA ASP A 100 12.03 10.65 10.02
C ASP A 100 11.79 10.11 8.62
N VAL A 101 12.23 10.83 7.60
CA VAL A 101 12.17 10.40 6.20
C VAL A 101 12.97 9.12 6.02
N LEU A 102 12.35 8.07 5.49
CA LEU A 102 13.02 6.80 5.23
C LEU A 102 13.84 6.85 3.94
N PRO A 103 15.05 6.29 3.94
CA PRO A 103 15.76 5.99 2.71
C PRO A 103 15.01 4.89 1.94
N LEU A 104 14.94 4.99 0.61
CA LEU A 104 14.23 4.01 -0.24
C LEU A 104 14.90 2.62 -0.24
N SER A 105 16.12 2.52 0.26
CA SER A 105 16.83 1.27 0.55
C SER A 105 16.38 0.59 1.84
N SER A 106 15.47 1.19 2.61
CA SER A 106 14.89 0.58 3.80
C SER A 106 14.25 -0.75 3.47
N LYS A 107 14.36 -1.70 4.38
CA LYS A 107 14.12 -3.12 4.11
C LYS A 107 12.73 -3.42 3.52
N ALA A 108 11.68 -2.92 4.13
CA ALA A 108 10.31 -3.19 3.67
C ALA A 108 10.00 -2.46 2.36
N LEU A 109 10.44 -1.19 2.20
CA LEU A 109 10.27 -0.46 0.97
C LEU A 109 11.00 -1.12 -0.20
N ALA A 110 12.29 -1.46 -0.04
CA ALA A 110 13.08 -2.14 -1.06
C ALA A 110 12.51 -3.53 -1.41
N GLU A 111 12.00 -4.26 -0.42
CA GLU A 111 11.34 -5.55 -0.65
C GLU A 111 10.12 -5.40 -1.56
N HIS A 112 9.28 -4.39 -1.33
CA HIS A 112 8.06 -4.18 -2.12
C HIS A 112 8.34 -3.59 -3.51
N LEU A 113 9.43 -2.82 -3.71
CA LEU A 113 9.93 -2.49 -5.05
C LEU A 113 10.30 -3.77 -5.82
N LYS A 114 10.93 -4.73 -5.15
CA LYS A 114 11.24 -6.04 -5.74
C LYS A 114 9.98 -6.83 -6.07
N VAL A 115 8.92 -6.76 -5.24
CA VAL A 115 7.61 -7.38 -5.56
C VAL A 115 7.09 -6.86 -6.88
N VAL A 116 7.05 -5.52 -7.06
CA VAL A 116 6.58 -4.89 -8.31
C VAL A 116 7.40 -5.38 -9.52
N SER A 117 8.72 -5.36 -9.41
CA SER A 117 9.61 -5.82 -10.48
C SER A 117 9.40 -7.28 -10.85
N LEU A 118 9.20 -8.16 -9.86
CA LEU A 118 8.94 -9.58 -10.08
C LEU A 118 7.58 -9.81 -10.76
N ILE A 119 6.54 -9.09 -10.32
CA ILE A 119 5.22 -9.17 -10.95
C ILE A 119 5.30 -8.68 -12.40
N LYS A 120 5.93 -7.52 -12.64
CA LYS A 120 6.11 -6.98 -13.99
C LYS A 120 6.81 -7.95 -14.93
N LYS A 121 7.85 -8.63 -14.43
CA LYS A 121 8.55 -9.68 -15.17
C LYS A 121 7.68 -10.90 -15.46
N GLY A 122 6.78 -11.26 -14.53
CA GLY A 122 5.94 -12.45 -14.62
C GLY A 122 4.70 -12.29 -15.51
N VAL A 123 4.13 -11.06 -15.62
CA VAL A 123 2.94 -10.79 -16.43
C VAL A 123 3.21 -9.96 -17.70
N GLY A 124 4.42 -9.45 -17.86
CA GLY A 124 4.82 -8.70 -19.04
C GLY A 124 4.21 -7.30 -19.13
N LYS A 125 3.94 -6.86 -20.36
CA LYS A 125 3.43 -5.51 -20.65
C LYS A 125 1.92 -5.43 -20.76
N GLU A 126 1.25 -6.54 -20.99
CA GLU A 126 -0.18 -6.59 -21.32
C GLU A 126 -1.10 -6.43 -20.11
N VAL A 127 -0.63 -6.76 -18.91
CA VAL A 127 -1.40 -6.62 -17.67
C VAL A 127 -0.93 -5.39 -16.90
N PRO A 128 -1.75 -4.34 -16.74
CA PRO A 128 -1.45 -3.19 -15.91
C PRO A 128 -1.29 -3.57 -14.43
N ILE A 129 -0.40 -2.85 -13.73
CA ILE A 129 -0.07 -3.10 -12.32
C ILE A 129 -0.28 -1.83 -11.51
N LEU A 130 -1.14 -1.91 -10.49
CA LEU A 130 -1.36 -0.83 -9.53
C LEU A 130 -0.78 -1.24 -8.17
N MET A 131 0.12 -0.42 -7.61
CA MET A 131 0.60 -0.62 -6.25
C MET A 131 -0.31 0.06 -5.24
N THR A 132 -0.68 -0.64 -4.16
CA THR A 132 -1.44 -0.03 -3.06
C THR A 132 -0.53 0.84 -2.21
N MET A 133 -0.93 2.10 -2.06
CA MET A 133 -0.31 3.09 -1.20
C MET A 133 -1.36 3.82 -0.37
N PHE A 134 -0.98 4.32 0.80
CA PHE A 134 -1.92 4.96 1.72
C PHE A 134 -1.56 6.43 1.94
N THR A 135 -2.56 7.21 2.36
CA THR A 135 -2.33 8.61 2.76
C THR A 135 -1.43 8.68 4.00
N PRO A 136 -0.68 9.78 4.21
CA PRO A 136 0.18 9.95 5.37
C PRO A 136 -0.56 9.74 6.71
N LEU A 137 -1.80 10.24 6.83
CA LEU A 137 -2.63 10.05 8.02
C LEU A 137 -3.00 8.58 8.23
N ALA A 138 -3.31 7.84 7.16
CA ALA A 138 -3.60 6.41 7.26
C ALA A 138 -2.34 5.60 7.66
N ILE A 139 -1.16 6.03 7.22
CA ILE A 139 0.13 5.43 7.62
C ILE A 139 0.42 5.74 9.09
N ALA A 140 0.30 7.00 9.53
CA ALA A 140 0.47 7.37 10.93
C ALA A 140 -0.49 6.58 11.85
N GLY A 141 -1.74 6.38 11.42
CA GLY A 141 -2.72 5.59 12.15
C GLY A 141 -2.38 4.11 12.31
N ARG A 142 -1.41 3.59 11.54
CA ARG A 142 -0.89 2.23 11.70
C ARG A 142 0.32 2.15 12.62
N MET A 143 0.91 3.29 12.97
CA MET A 143 2.04 3.36 13.91
C MET A 143 1.61 3.27 15.37
N VAL A 144 0.33 3.47 15.66
CA VAL A 144 -0.24 3.45 17.01
C VAL A 144 -1.07 2.19 17.26
N PRO A 145 -1.14 1.70 18.51
CA PRO A 145 -1.97 0.54 18.86
C PRO A 145 -3.47 0.81 18.73
N ASP A 146 -3.90 2.06 18.98
CA ASP A 146 -5.29 2.49 18.88
C ASP A 146 -5.39 3.82 18.13
N ARG A 147 -6.34 3.93 17.20
CA ARG A 147 -6.63 5.15 16.44
C ARG A 147 -6.96 6.36 17.33
N LYS A 148 -7.61 6.14 18.46
CA LYS A 148 -7.92 7.21 19.44
C LYS A 148 -6.64 7.88 19.96
N MET A 149 -5.55 7.14 20.07
CA MET A 149 -4.25 7.64 20.48
C MET A 149 -3.71 8.66 19.46
N LEU A 150 -3.79 8.38 18.15
CA LEU A 150 -3.37 9.37 17.14
C LEU A 150 -4.24 10.63 17.19
N VAL A 151 -5.56 10.48 17.33
CA VAL A 151 -6.48 11.62 17.43
C VAL A 151 -6.18 12.46 18.67
N ALA A 152 -5.87 11.84 19.82
CA ALA A 152 -5.46 12.54 21.04
C ALA A 152 -4.14 13.29 20.81
N HIS A 153 -3.13 12.64 20.28
CA HIS A 153 -1.83 13.25 19.99
C HIS A 153 -1.92 14.39 18.97
N LEU A 154 -2.79 14.26 17.96
CA LEU A 154 -3.06 15.33 16.98
C LEU A 154 -3.68 16.59 17.64
N ARG A 155 -4.47 16.40 18.70
CA ARG A 155 -5.06 17.53 19.46
C ARG A 155 -4.09 18.14 20.45
N GLU A 156 -3.23 17.32 21.04
CA GLU A 156 -2.26 17.73 22.07
C GLU A 156 -1.06 18.46 21.47
N GLU A 157 -0.49 17.90 20.37
CA GLU A 157 0.72 18.39 19.71
C GLU A 157 0.52 18.44 18.17
N PRO A 158 -0.40 19.30 17.67
CA PRO A 158 -0.74 19.33 16.24
C PRO A 158 0.47 19.61 15.35
N GLU A 159 1.33 20.56 15.73
CA GLU A 159 2.53 20.92 14.95
C GLU A 159 3.51 19.74 14.81
N LEU A 160 3.71 18.97 15.89
CA LEU A 160 4.55 17.78 15.85
C LEU A 160 3.97 16.73 14.89
N ILE A 161 2.65 16.48 14.99
CA ILE A 161 2.02 15.47 14.13
C ILE A 161 2.01 15.90 12.67
N HIS A 162 1.74 17.17 12.38
CA HIS A 162 1.82 17.69 11.00
C HIS A 162 3.23 17.55 10.42
N ALA A 163 4.26 17.90 11.17
CA ALA A 163 5.65 17.71 10.73
C ALA A 163 6.00 16.23 10.47
N VAL A 164 5.40 15.30 11.21
CA VAL A 164 5.55 13.86 10.96
C VAL A 164 4.82 13.44 9.69
N LEU A 165 3.59 13.93 9.47
CA LEU A 165 2.83 13.65 8.24
C LEU A 165 3.58 14.14 7.00
N ASP A 166 4.26 15.29 7.08
CA ASP A 166 5.10 15.80 5.99
C ASP A 166 6.29 14.87 5.68
N ARG A 167 6.97 14.33 6.70
CA ARG A 167 8.06 13.36 6.52
C ARG A 167 7.58 12.04 5.92
N ILE A 168 6.40 11.58 6.33
CA ILE A 168 5.74 10.42 5.72
C ILE A 168 5.42 10.72 4.26
N ALA A 169 4.82 11.89 3.96
CA ALA A 169 4.50 12.32 2.60
C ALA A 169 5.75 12.39 1.72
N GLU A 170 6.85 12.97 2.22
CA GLU A 170 8.12 13.03 1.51
C GLU A 170 8.66 11.62 1.18
N THR A 171 8.64 10.70 2.17
CA THR A 171 9.05 9.31 1.98
C THR A 171 8.27 8.66 0.85
N PHE A 172 6.94 8.74 0.91
CA PHE A 172 6.08 8.02 -0.05
C PHE A 172 5.94 8.73 -1.40
N SER A 173 6.19 10.03 -1.49
CA SER A 173 6.31 10.74 -2.77
C SER A 173 7.53 10.25 -3.56
N LYS A 174 8.69 10.13 -2.90
CA LYS A 174 9.89 9.54 -3.50
C LYS A 174 9.66 8.08 -3.86
N TYR A 175 9.02 7.32 -2.97
CA TYR A 175 8.71 5.92 -3.17
C TYR A 175 7.77 5.69 -4.37
N ALA A 176 6.78 6.55 -4.60
CA ALA A 176 5.89 6.48 -5.75
C ALA A 176 6.65 6.54 -7.09
N THR A 177 7.69 7.37 -7.16
CA THR A 177 8.58 7.44 -8.34
C THR A 177 9.31 6.11 -8.54
N GLU A 178 9.86 5.52 -7.48
CA GLU A 178 10.57 4.24 -7.57
C GLU A 178 9.64 3.06 -7.88
N LEU A 179 8.39 3.09 -7.42
CA LEU A 179 7.39 2.10 -7.81
C LEU A 179 7.14 2.12 -9.33
N ARG A 180 7.05 3.31 -9.92
CA ARG A 180 6.95 3.46 -11.39
C ARG A 180 8.19 2.92 -12.09
N ASN A 181 9.38 3.24 -11.62
CA ASN A 181 10.65 2.73 -12.16
C ASN A 181 10.73 1.20 -12.05
N ALA A 182 10.19 0.62 -10.98
CA ALA A 182 10.10 -0.84 -10.79
C ALA A 182 9.07 -1.53 -11.70
N GLY A 183 8.20 -0.77 -12.38
CA GLY A 183 7.25 -1.27 -13.37
C GLY A 183 5.78 -1.18 -12.99
N ALA A 184 5.41 -0.46 -11.93
CA ALA A 184 4.02 -0.14 -11.65
C ALA A 184 3.49 0.85 -12.70
N ASP A 185 2.29 0.60 -13.22
CA ASP A 185 1.61 1.48 -14.18
C ASP A 185 0.83 2.60 -13.46
N GLY A 186 0.53 2.41 -12.17
CA GLY A 186 -0.16 3.40 -11.35
C GLY A 186 -0.23 3.03 -9.88
N LEU A 187 -0.98 3.83 -9.12
CA LEU A 187 -1.17 3.65 -7.68
C LEU A 187 -2.66 3.43 -7.37
N PHE A 188 -2.94 2.49 -6.49
CA PHE A 188 -4.20 2.44 -5.76
C PHE A 188 -4.02 3.20 -4.46
N PHE A 189 -4.35 4.50 -4.48
CA PHE A 189 -4.15 5.40 -3.36
C PHE A 189 -5.37 5.39 -2.44
N ALA A 190 -5.19 5.00 -1.17
CA ALA A 190 -6.29 4.74 -0.26
C ALA A 190 -6.19 5.56 1.04
N THR A 191 -7.30 6.20 1.41
CA THR A 191 -7.45 6.96 2.66
C THR A 191 -7.85 6.07 3.84
N THR A 192 -8.40 4.88 3.55
CA THR A 192 -8.96 3.94 4.53
C THR A 192 -10.04 4.57 5.42
N GLN A 193 -10.10 4.17 6.69
CA GLN A 193 -11.09 4.68 7.65
C GLN A 193 -10.89 6.14 8.10
N TRP A 194 -9.80 6.79 7.66
CA TRP A 194 -9.50 8.16 8.08
C TRP A 194 -10.29 9.22 7.31
N ALA A 195 -10.89 8.86 6.18
CA ALA A 195 -11.86 9.67 5.45
C ALA A 195 -13.29 9.45 5.98
N SER A 196 -13.45 9.37 7.30
CA SER A 196 -14.74 9.15 7.97
C SER A 196 -15.01 10.29 8.93
N GLU A 197 -16.23 10.86 8.89
CA GLU A 197 -16.68 11.95 9.73
C GLU A 197 -16.65 11.59 11.23
N ASP A 198 -16.82 10.31 11.56
CA ASP A 198 -16.72 9.79 12.93
C ASP A 198 -15.31 9.92 13.52
N MET A 199 -14.31 10.07 12.67
CA MET A 199 -12.91 10.09 13.08
C MET A 199 -12.33 11.48 13.11
N ILE A 200 -12.63 12.32 12.13
CA ILE A 200 -12.08 13.66 11.97
C ILE A 200 -13.08 14.54 11.23
N THR A 201 -13.28 15.77 11.68
CA THR A 201 -14.14 16.70 10.95
C THR A 201 -13.49 17.15 9.65
N TRP A 202 -14.31 17.62 8.70
CA TRP A 202 -13.83 18.07 7.40
C TRP A 202 -12.76 19.17 7.52
N GLU A 203 -12.96 20.15 8.43
CA GLU A 203 -12.02 21.25 8.66
C GLU A 203 -10.65 20.78 9.16
N LYS A 204 -10.58 19.61 9.82
CA LYS A 204 -9.34 19.02 10.33
C LYS A 204 -8.71 18.01 9.37
N TYR A 205 -9.48 17.59 8.37
CA TYR A 205 -9.00 16.66 7.35
C TYR A 205 -8.30 17.39 6.21
N GLN A 206 -8.68 18.62 5.91
CA GLN A 206 -8.06 19.50 4.94
C GLN A 206 -6.66 19.98 5.39
#